data_4c95b1abe34ac0ec03370664b82d5a2b
#
_entry.id   4c95b1abe34ac0ec03370664b82d5a2b
#
_cell.length_a   1.000
_cell.length_b   1.000
_cell.length_c   1.000
_cell.angle_alpha   90.00
_cell.angle_beta   90.00
_cell.angle_gamma   90.00
#
_symmetry.space_group_name_H-M   'P 1'
#
loop_
_entity.id
_entity.type
_entity.pdbx_description
1 polymer ?
#
loop_
_entity_poly.entity_id
_entity_poly.type
_entity_poly.pdbx_seq_one_letter_code
_entity_poly.pdbx_strand_id
1 'polypeptide(L)'
;MPTSDDDLLIGVESGKYDIGTKGIWKTPAREKKYIFPKNNIGASVIGVTIRSEDANTIKNLDDFAKAGKKLVPIAPQNAQYQVVTDYNAAHLDHPIDLEASENFEIADAYSWVLEGRYDGYFSIELAYQKNVTAKDAPYGQFKDKLTYFRYKALPTYALVNKKETKLAEEVDQALGELKKEGKIAELEKKYFGEELDLLLDKQ
;
A
#
# COMPACT_ATOMS: atom_id res chain seq x y z
N MET A 1 -12.32 2.28 -17.18
CA MET A 1 -13.47 2.73 -16.37
C MET A 1 -13.07 2.75 -14.91
N PRO A 2 -13.44 3.76 -14.13
CA PRO A 2 -13.28 3.72 -12.67
C PRO A 2 -14.11 2.57 -12.11
N THR A 3 -13.51 1.75 -11.25
CA THR A 3 -14.18 0.59 -10.63
C THR A 3 -13.59 0.36 -9.24
N SER A 4 -14.26 -0.41 -8.38
CA SER A 4 -13.70 -0.85 -7.10
C SER A 4 -12.49 -1.77 -7.31
N ASP A 5 -11.71 -2.01 -6.26
CA ASP A 5 -10.56 -2.94 -6.35
C ASP A 5 -11.04 -4.37 -6.63
N ASP A 6 -12.11 -4.79 -5.97
CA ASP A 6 -12.68 -6.11 -6.14
C ASP A 6 -13.25 -6.31 -7.54
N ASP A 7 -14.01 -5.34 -8.06
CA ASP A 7 -14.54 -5.39 -9.42
C ASP A 7 -13.43 -5.43 -10.48
N LEU A 8 -12.31 -4.71 -10.23
CA LEU A 8 -11.16 -4.74 -11.12
C LEU A 8 -10.52 -6.13 -11.13
N LEU A 9 -10.26 -6.69 -9.95
CA LEU A 9 -9.65 -8.01 -9.81
C LEU A 9 -10.53 -9.09 -10.46
N ILE A 10 -11.82 -9.13 -10.12
CA ILE A 10 -12.79 -10.07 -10.69
C ILE A 10 -12.91 -9.86 -12.20
N GLY A 11 -12.98 -8.60 -12.65
CA GLY A 11 -13.12 -8.28 -14.06
C GLY A 11 -11.93 -8.72 -14.92
N VAL A 12 -10.70 -8.57 -14.39
CA VAL A 12 -9.50 -9.06 -15.09
C VAL A 12 -9.41 -10.59 -15.01
N GLU A 13 -9.72 -11.22 -13.87
CA GLU A 13 -9.70 -12.68 -13.74
C GLU A 13 -10.69 -13.36 -14.69
N SER A 14 -11.89 -12.84 -14.81
CA SER A 14 -12.94 -13.38 -15.68
C SER A 14 -12.73 -13.12 -17.17
N GLY A 15 -11.84 -12.17 -17.53
CA GLY A 15 -11.63 -11.72 -18.92
C GLY A 15 -12.66 -10.68 -19.36
N LYS A 16 -13.41 -10.07 -18.46
CA LYS A 16 -14.22 -8.88 -18.75
C LYS A 16 -13.34 -7.67 -19.11
N TYR A 17 -12.15 -7.62 -18.51
CA TYR A 17 -11.09 -6.66 -18.78
C TYR A 17 -9.80 -7.41 -19.12
N ASP A 18 -9.11 -6.98 -20.17
CA ASP A 18 -7.82 -7.57 -20.57
C ASP A 18 -6.69 -7.11 -19.64
N ILE A 19 -6.79 -5.88 -19.16
CA ILE A 19 -5.81 -5.23 -18.29
C ILE A 19 -6.48 -4.37 -17.20
N GLY A 20 -5.87 -4.32 -16.04
CA GLY A 20 -6.23 -3.46 -14.92
C GLY A 20 -5.04 -2.64 -14.43
N THR A 21 -5.25 -1.33 -14.20
CA THR A 21 -4.20 -0.41 -13.74
C THR A 21 -4.67 0.36 -12.51
N LYS A 22 -4.26 -0.08 -11.32
CA LYS A 22 -4.63 0.60 -10.06
C LYS A 22 -3.51 0.57 -9.01
N GLY A 23 -2.28 0.34 -9.43
CA GLY A 23 -1.18 0.24 -8.49
C GLY A 23 -1.26 -1.01 -7.61
N ILE A 24 -1.44 -2.17 -8.22
CA ILE A 24 -1.63 -3.45 -7.52
C ILE A 24 -0.28 -4.03 -7.11
N TRP A 25 -0.17 -4.47 -5.85
CA TRP A 25 1.00 -5.22 -5.39
C TRP A 25 0.92 -6.67 -5.80
N LYS A 26 2.07 -7.26 -6.13
CA LYS A 26 2.21 -8.70 -6.34
C LYS A 26 2.05 -9.44 -5.02
N THR A 27 1.33 -10.55 -5.07
CA THR A 27 1.29 -11.55 -4.01
C THR A 27 1.28 -12.94 -4.65
N PRO A 28 1.75 -13.99 -3.97
CA PRO A 28 1.72 -15.35 -4.53
C PRO A 28 0.32 -15.81 -4.98
N ALA A 29 -0.71 -15.37 -4.26
CA ALA A 29 -2.10 -15.68 -4.62
C ALA A 29 -2.52 -14.96 -5.91
N ARG A 30 -2.13 -13.70 -6.09
CA ARG A 30 -2.43 -12.90 -7.29
C ARG A 30 -1.65 -13.38 -8.50
N GLU A 31 -0.39 -13.78 -8.36
CA GLU A 31 0.42 -14.31 -9.46
C GLU A 31 -0.15 -15.61 -10.05
N LYS A 32 -0.91 -16.39 -9.26
CA LYS A 32 -1.64 -17.56 -9.77
C LYS A 32 -2.81 -17.16 -10.71
N LYS A 33 -3.39 -15.99 -10.53
CA LYS A 33 -4.60 -15.53 -11.21
C LYS A 33 -4.34 -14.58 -12.37
N TYR A 34 -3.27 -13.80 -12.31
CA TYR A 34 -2.94 -12.70 -13.26
C TYR A 34 -1.53 -12.85 -13.81
N ILE A 35 -1.28 -12.21 -14.95
CA ILE A 35 0.08 -11.91 -15.42
C ILE A 35 0.44 -10.52 -14.92
N PHE A 36 1.62 -10.41 -14.31
CA PHE A 36 2.23 -9.14 -13.94
C PHE A 36 3.39 -8.85 -14.90
N PRO A 37 3.43 -7.70 -15.58
CA PRO A 37 4.62 -7.25 -16.30
C PRO A 37 5.85 -7.27 -15.39
N LYS A 38 7.05 -7.38 -15.96
CA LYS A 38 8.31 -7.31 -15.18
C LYS A 38 8.54 -5.91 -14.65
N ASN A 39 8.26 -4.90 -15.49
CA ASN A 39 8.36 -3.50 -15.13
C ASN A 39 7.13 -3.06 -14.32
N ASN A 40 7.35 -2.45 -13.17
CA ASN A 40 6.29 -1.82 -12.38
C ASN A 40 5.84 -0.50 -13.04
N ILE A 41 4.63 -0.08 -12.72
CA ILE A 41 4.06 1.21 -13.16
C ILE A 41 4.38 2.36 -12.22
N GLY A 42 5.03 2.09 -11.09
CA GLY A 42 5.40 3.03 -10.04
C GLY A 42 5.56 2.29 -8.72
N ALA A 43 5.65 3.03 -7.61
CA ALA A 43 5.75 2.48 -6.28
C ALA A 43 4.73 3.10 -5.31
N SER A 44 4.47 2.40 -4.21
CA SER A 44 3.70 2.91 -3.07
C SER A 44 4.52 2.77 -1.80
N VAL A 45 4.54 3.79 -0.99
CA VAL A 45 5.11 3.72 0.36
C VAL A 45 4.04 3.25 1.33
N ILE A 46 4.37 2.23 2.13
CA ILE A 46 3.53 1.74 3.21
C ILE A 46 4.16 2.06 4.56
N GLY A 47 3.31 2.29 5.55
CA GLY A 47 3.73 2.60 6.91
C GLY A 47 2.55 2.66 7.87
N VAL A 48 2.74 3.31 9.00
CA VAL A 48 1.74 3.35 10.07
C VAL A 48 1.40 4.78 10.43
N THR A 49 0.10 5.09 10.46
CA THR A 49 -0.42 6.27 11.14
C THR A 49 -0.55 5.95 12.63
N ILE A 50 0.07 6.76 13.47
CA ILE A 50 0.01 6.67 14.93
C ILE A 50 -0.43 7.99 15.55
N ARG A 51 -0.73 8.01 16.83
CA ARG A 51 -0.92 9.28 17.57
C ARG A 51 0.40 10.04 17.67
N SER A 52 0.35 11.37 17.51
CA SER A 52 1.53 12.24 17.58
C SER A 52 2.25 12.19 18.94
N GLU A 53 1.55 11.87 20.02
CA GLU A 53 2.12 11.70 21.36
C GLU A 53 3.11 10.53 21.44
N ASP A 54 2.91 9.48 20.63
CA ASP A 54 3.79 8.30 20.55
C ASP A 54 5.03 8.53 19.66
N ALA A 55 5.08 9.60 18.86
CA ALA A 55 6.10 9.82 17.83
C ALA A 55 7.55 9.94 18.36
N ASN A 56 7.72 10.29 19.65
CA ASN A 56 9.05 10.38 20.25
C ASN A 56 9.66 8.99 20.54
N THR A 57 8.81 7.99 20.77
CA THR A 57 9.22 6.62 21.15
C THR A 57 9.03 5.60 20.05
N ILE A 58 8.11 5.86 19.08
CA ILE A 58 7.79 4.97 17.97
C ILE A 58 8.12 5.70 16.66
N LYS A 59 9.23 5.31 16.03
CA LYS A 59 9.74 5.93 14.80
C LYS A 59 9.71 5.00 13.58
N ASN A 60 9.54 3.72 13.82
CA ASN A 60 9.53 2.67 12.80
C ASN A 60 8.69 1.48 13.26
N LEU A 61 8.53 0.49 12.40
CA LEU A 61 7.70 -0.68 12.65
C LEU A 61 8.27 -1.57 13.77
N ASP A 62 9.59 -1.59 13.94
CA ASP A 62 10.27 -2.36 14.97
C ASP A 62 10.03 -1.75 16.37
N ASP A 63 10.10 -0.43 16.51
CA ASP A 63 9.71 0.26 17.76
C ASP A 63 8.25 0.01 18.11
N PHE A 64 7.36 0.04 17.08
CA PHE A 64 5.94 -0.23 17.24
C PHE A 64 5.68 -1.66 17.78
N ALA A 65 6.34 -2.65 17.19
CA ALA A 65 6.23 -4.05 17.58
C ALA A 65 6.81 -4.29 18.97
N LYS A 66 8.01 -3.79 19.28
CA LYS A 66 8.67 -3.92 20.59
C LYS A 66 7.89 -3.25 21.72
N ALA A 67 7.14 -2.19 21.41
CA ALA A 67 6.26 -1.54 22.38
C ALA A 67 4.93 -2.30 22.59
N GLY A 68 4.72 -3.45 21.92
CA GLY A 68 3.50 -4.25 22.03
C GLY A 68 2.24 -3.52 21.55
N LYS A 69 2.42 -2.60 20.61
CA LYS A 69 1.34 -1.77 20.06
C LYS A 69 0.45 -2.56 19.10
N LYS A 70 -0.84 -2.22 19.06
CA LYS A 70 -1.85 -2.92 18.26
C LYS A 70 -2.18 -2.17 16.96
N LEU A 71 -2.16 -2.89 15.85
CA LEU A 71 -2.66 -2.39 14.57
C LEU A 71 -4.19 -2.47 14.50
N VAL A 72 -4.79 -1.52 13.79
CA VAL A 72 -6.16 -1.69 13.28
C VAL A 72 -6.20 -2.99 12.47
N PRO A 73 -7.23 -3.85 12.64
CA PRO A 73 -7.33 -5.14 11.95
C PRO A 73 -7.20 -5.01 10.43
N ILE A 74 -6.61 -6.01 9.80
CA ILE A 74 -6.40 -6.01 8.35
C ILE A 74 -7.11 -7.24 7.75
N ALA A 75 -7.87 -7.04 6.67
CA ALA A 75 -8.50 -8.15 5.97
C ALA A 75 -7.44 -9.08 5.34
N PRO A 76 -7.54 -10.40 5.52
CA PRO A 76 -6.52 -11.35 5.05
C PRO A 76 -6.26 -11.32 3.53
N GLN A 77 -7.26 -10.91 2.73
CA GLN A 77 -7.14 -10.75 1.28
C GLN A 77 -6.37 -9.48 0.87
N ASN A 78 -6.16 -8.55 1.78
CA ASN A 78 -5.39 -7.33 1.51
C ASN A 78 -3.89 -7.64 1.48
N ALA A 79 -3.18 -7.02 0.55
CA ALA A 79 -1.73 -7.20 0.45
C ALA A 79 -0.97 -6.69 1.68
N GLN A 80 -1.52 -5.73 2.42
CA GLN A 80 -1.00 -5.25 3.70
C GLN A 80 -0.90 -6.36 4.75
N TYR A 81 -1.88 -7.29 4.76
CA TYR A 81 -1.86 -8.44 5.66
C TYR A 81 -0.61 -9.30 5.42
N GLN A 82 -0.30 -9.58 4.15
CA GLN A 82 0.92 -10.31 3.79
C GLN A 82 2.19 -9.58 4.25
N VAL A 83 2.23 -8.24 4.11
CA VAL A 83 3.41 -7.45 4.53
C VAL A 83 3.66 -7.57 6.04
N VAL A 84 2.61 -7.53 6.87
CA VAL A 84 2.75 -7.70 8.33
C VAL A 84 3.08 -9.16 8.67
N THR A 85 2.50 -10.13 7.96
CA THR A 85 2.84 -11.55 8.14
C THR A 85 4.32 -11.82 7.83
N ASP A 86 4.86 -11.22 6.75
CA ASP A 86 6.27 -11.36 6.39
C ASP A 86 7.17 -10.68 7.43
N TYR A 87 6.78 -9.51 7.97
CA TYR A 87 7.47 -8.88 9.08
C TYR A 87 7.51 -9.82 10.30
N ASN A 88 6.38 -10.38 10.70
CA ASN A 88 6.28 -11.29 11.85
C ASN A 88 7.12 -12.55 11.67
N ALA A 89 7.19 -13.10 10.46
CA ALA A 89 8.03 -14.26 10.16
C ALA A 89 9.54 -13.97 10.31
N ALA A 90 9.95 -12.71 10.09
CA ALA A 90 11.33 -12.26 10.26
C ALA A 90 11.66 -11.80 11.70
N HIS A 91 10.65 -11.52 12.54
CA HIS A 91 10.82 -10.93 13.89
C HIS A 91 10.04 -11.74 14.94
N LEU A 92 10.44 -13.00 15.14
CA LEU A 92 9.75 -13.96 16.02
C LEU A 92 9.77 -13.56 17.49
N ASP A 93 10.70 -12.73 17.92
CA ASP A 93 10.87 -12.25 19.29
C ASP A 93 9.93 -11.10 19.67
N HIS A 94 9.42 -10.38 18.67
CA HIS A 94 8.48 -9.28 18.86
C HIS A 94 7.50 -9.15 17.68
N PRO A 95 6.68 -10.18 17.41
CA PRO A 95 5.70 -10.12 16.33
C PRO A 95 4.61 -9.07 16.64
N ILE A 96 4.09 -8.44 15.61
CA ILE A 96 2.91 -7.58 15.73
C ILE A 96 1.67 -8.46 15.87
N ASP A 97 0.82 -8.16 16.83
CA ASP A 97 -0.50 -8.78 16.95
C ASP A 97 -1.38 -8.36 15.77
N LEU A 98 -1.65 -9.31 14.88
CA LEU A 98 -2.35 -9.11 13.62
C LEU A 98 -3.77 -9.68 13.70
N GLU A 99 -4.73 -8.84 14.05
CA GLU A 99 -6.13 -9.20 14.02
C GLU A 99 -6.66 -9.19 12.57
N ALA A 100 -7.43 -10.21 12.21
CA ALA A 100 -8.14 -10.28 10.94
C ALA A 100 -9.55 -9.67 11.10
N SER A 101 -9.91 -8.76 10.20
CA SER A 101 -11.28 -8.25 10.10
C SER A 101 -11.65 -8.04 8.64
N GLU A 102 -12.90 -8.29 8.29
CA GLU A 102 -13.29 -8.27 6.89
C GLU A 102 -13.75 -6.89 6.40
N ASN A 103 -14.39 -6.07 7.23
CA ASN A 103 -14.97 -4.81 6.74
C ASN A 103 -14.97 -3.71 7.79
N PHE A 104 -14.28 -2.63 7.53
CA PHE A 104 -14.46 -1.32 8.13
C PHE A 104 -14.17 -0.23 7.10
N GLU A 105 -14.74 0.93 7.30
CA GLU A 105 -14.45 2.09 6.47
C GLU A 105 -13.10 2.71 6.88
N ILE A 106 -12.39 3.31 5.93
CA ILE A 106 -11.11 4.02 6.23
C ILE A 106 -11.31 5.05 7.35
N ALA A 107 -12.49 5.66 7.39
CA ALA A 107 -12.90 6.59 8.44
C ALA A 107 -12.83 5.97 9.84
N ASP A 108 -13.28 4.74 10.01
CA ASP A 108 -13.26 4.05 11.29
C ASP A 108 -11.83 3.84 11.79
N ALA A 109 -10.90 3.50 10.89
CA ALA A 109 -9.51 3.26 11.24
C ALA A 109 -8.85 4.49 11.88
N TYR A 110 -9.03 5.68 11.31
CA TYR A 110 -8.49 6.91 11.90
C TYR A 110 -9.16 7.27 13.23
N SER A 111 -10.49 7.07 13.33
CA SER A 111 -11.23 7.30 14.58
C SER A 111 -10.74 6.37 15.68
N TRP A 112 -10.56 5.08 15.40
CA TRP A 112 -10.08 4.10 16.37
C TRP A 112 -8.66 4.38 16.87
N VAL A 113 -7.78 4.91 16.02
CA VAL A 113 -6.44 5.34 16.44
C VAL A 113 -6.53 6.57 17.33
N LEU A 114 -7.35 7.57 16.98
CA LEU A 114 -7.55 8.79 17.77
C LEU A 114 -8.17 8.50 19.14
N GLU A 115 -9.09 7.54 19.22
CA GLU A 115 -9.76 7.11 20.44
C GLU A 115 -8.90 6.17 21.31
N GLY A 116 -7.75 5.71 20.81
CA GLY A 116 -6.87 4.78 21.51
C GLY A 116 -7.39 3.34 21.54
N ARG A 117 -8.38 2.98 20.72
CA ARG A 117 -8.86 1.60 20.56
C ARG A 117 -7.78 0.71 19.93
N TYR A 118 -7.05 1.26 18.98
CA TYR A 118 -5.84 0.72 18.37
C TYR A 118 -4.74 1.77 18.43
N ASP A 119 -3.49 1.33 18.27
CA ASP A 119 -2.33 2.21 18.36
C ASP A 119 -1.85 2.71 17.00
N GLY A 120 -2.15 1.96 15.94
CA GLY A 120 -1.72 2.34 14.61
C GLY A 120 -2.58 1.79 13.48
N TYR A 121 -2.66 2.55 12.38
CA TYR A 121 -3.31 2.16 11.13
C TYR A 121 -2.26 1.94 10.05
N PHE A 122 -2.07 0.67 9.64
CA PHE A 122 -1.11 0.26 8.63
C PHE A 122 -1.68 0.47 7.23
N SER A 123 -1.23 1.48 6.52
CA SER A 123 -1.78 1.90 5.23
C SER A 123 -0.72 2.51 4.31
N ILE A 124 -1.08 2.75 3.05
CA ILE A 124 -0.22 3.50 2.13
C ILE A 124 -0.17 4.98 2.54
N GLU A 125 0.99 5.61 2.37
CA GLU A 125 1.21 7.02 2.71
C GLU A 125 0.23 7.97 2.03
N LEU A 126 -0.13 7.67 0.77
CA LEU A 126 -1.11 8.46 0.03
C LEU A 126 -2.49 8.49 0.72
N ALA A 127 -2.88 7.40 1.41
CA ALA A 127 -4.12 7.38 2.18
C ALA A 127 -4.02 8.33 3.38
N TYR A 128 -2.90 8.33 4.10
CA TYR A 128 -2.65 9.30 5.17
C TYR A 128 -2.67 10.74 4.64
N GLN A 129 -1.97 11.00 3.55
CA GLN A 129 -1.93 12.33 2.95
C GLN A 129 -3.34 12.82 2.58
N LYS A 130 -4.13 12.02 1.89
CA LYS A 130 -5.50 12.37 1.45
C LYS A 130 -6.47 12.55 2.62
N ASN A 131 -6.33 11.77 3.68
CA ASN A 131 -7.29 11.79 4.77
C ASN A 131 -6.90 12.72 5.92
N VAL A 132 -5.60 13.03 6.10
CA VAL A 132 -5.12 13.80 7.26
C VAL A 132 -4.43 15.10 6.86
N THR A 133 -3.54 15.11 5.84
CA THR A 133 -2.70 16.28 5.60
C THR A 133 -3.11 17.13 4.40
N ALA A 134 -3.93 16.62 3.48
CA ALA A 134 -4.44 17.41 2.36
C ALA A 134 -5.31 18.59 2.85
N LYS A 135 -5.43 19.63 2.02
CA LYS A 135 -6.15 20.87 2.35
C LYS A 135 -7.58 20.63 2.83
N ASP A 136 -8.29 19.71 2.17
CA ASP A 136 -9.70 19.38 2.46
C ASP A 136 -9.83 17.96 3.00
N ALA A 137 -8.80 17.48 3.74
CA ALA A 137 -8.77 16.13 4.30
C ALA A 137 -9.88 15.93 5.34
N PRO A 138 -10.62 14.80 5.31
CA PRO A 138 -11.69 14.51 6.28
C PRO A 138 -11.24 14.58 7.73
N TYR A 139 -9.98 14.23 8.00
CA TYR A 139 -9.35 14.27 9.32
C TYR A 139 -8.34 15.41 9.48
N GLY A 140 -8.36 16.41 8.59
CA GLY A 140 -7.44 17.56 8.62
C GLY A 140 -7.42 18.33 9.93
N GLN A 141 -8.53 18.35 10.66
CA GLN A 141 -8.63 18.94 12.01
C GLN A 141 -7.79 18.19 13.07
N PHE A 142 -7.40 16.96 12.79
CA PHE A 142 -6.58 16.12 13.68
C PHE A 142 -5.14 15.96 13.20
N LYS A 143 -4.69 16.72 12.21
CA LYS A 143 -3.33 16.62 11.64
C LYS A 143 -2.22 16.76 12.69
N ASP A 144 -2.46 17.53 13.77
CA ASP A 144 -1.51 17.71 14.87
C ASP A 144 -1.59 16.58 15.91
N LYS A 145 -2.61 15.71 15.84
CA LYS A 145 -2.81 14.54 16.71
C LYS A 145 -2.41 13.22 16.06
N LEU A 146 -2.21 13.21 14.76
CA LEU A 146 -1.82 12.04 13.99
C LEU A 146 -0.52 12.30 13.25
N THR A 147 0.35 11.30 13.23
CA THR A 147 1.58 11.31 12.44
C THR A 147 1.74 9.99 11.70
N TYR A 148 2.64 9.95 10.73
CA TYR A 148 2.89 8.79 9.91
C TYR A 148 4.38 8.50 9.87
N PHE A 149 4.77 7.25 10.08
CA PHE A 149 6.12 6.80 9.77
C PHE A 149 6.10 5.79 8.62
N ARG A 150 7.09 5.89 7.73
CA ARG A 150 7.27 4.97 6.61
C ARG A 150 7.88 3.66 7.08
N TYR A 151 7.42 2.56 6.52
CA TYR A 151 8.03 1.24 6.72
C TYR A 151 8.87 0.86 5.50
N LYS A 152 8.23 0.68 4.34
CA LYS A 152 8.93 0.38 3.09
C LYS A 152 8.17 0.84 1.86
N ALA A 153 8.88 0.95 0.74
CA ALA A 153 8.27 1.10 -0.57
C ALA A 153 8.00 -0.28 -1.20
N LEU A 154 6.93 -0.39 -1.95
CA LEU A 154 6.53 -1.60 -2.68
C LEU A 154 6.24 -1.25 -4.13
N PRO A 155 6.76 -2.01 -5.10
CA PRO A 155 6.48 -1.78 -6.49
C PRO A 155 5.00 -2.07 -6.79
N THR A 156 4.39 -1.23 -7.62
CA THR A 156 3.00 -1.37 -8.06
C THR A 156 2.94 -1.72 -9.53
N TYR A 157 1.99 -2.55 -9.89
CA TYR A 157 1.90 -3.15 -11.22
C TYR A 157 0.53 -2.97 -11.85
N ALA A 158 0.50 -3.00 -13.19
CA ALA A 158 -0.68 -3.40 -13.92
C ALA A 158 -0.90 -4.91 -13.74
N LEU A 159 -2.15 -5.36 -13.80
CA LEU A 159 -2.45 -6.79 -13.95
C LEU A 159 -3.00 -7.03 -15.36
N VAL A 160 -2.66 -8.20 -15.93
CA VAL A 160 -3.15 -8.63 -17.22
C VAL A 160 -3.84 -9.97 -17.08
N ASN A 161 -4.93 -10.18 -17.81
CA ASN A 161 -5.62 -11.46 -17.82
C ASN A 161 -4.67 -12.58 -18.24
N LYS A 162 -4.79 -13.76 -17.63
CA LYS A 162 -3.90 -14.92 -17.89
C LYS A 162 -3.86 -15.38 -19.35
N LYS A 163 -4.88 -15.09 -20.14
CA LYS A 163 -4.94 -15.45 -21.57
C LYS A 163 -4.23 -14.44 -22.48
N GLU A 164 -3.98 -13.24 -21.98
CA GLU A 164 -3.45 -12.10 -22.74
C GLU A 164 -1.92 -11.98 -22.61
N THR A 165 -1.19 -13.06 -22.90
CA THR A 165 0.28 -13.10 -22.77
C THR A 165 0.98 -12.10 -23.66
N LYS A 166 0.52 -11.92 -24.90
CA LYS A 166 1.08 -10.96 -25.85
C LYS A 166 0.88 -9.52 -25.37
N LEU A 167 -0.31 -9.19 -24.86
CA LEU A 167 -0.59 -7.88 -24.27
C LEU A 167 0.33 -7.61 -23.07
N ALA A 168 0.57 -8.62 -22.23
CA ALA A 168 1.47 -8.48 -21.08
C ALA A 168 2.91 -8.15 -21.51
N GLU A 169 3.41 -8.77 -22.59
CA GLU A 169 4.73 -8.49 -23.15
C GLU A 169 4.81 -7.09 -23.74
N GLU A 170 3.79 -6.66 -24.51
CA GLU A 170 3.70 -5.32 -25.09
C GLU A 170 3.64 -4.23 -24.02
N VAL A 171 2.87 -4.46 -22.95
CA VAL A 171 2.79 -3.54 -21.80
C VAL A 171 4.14 -3.48 -21.07
N ASP A 172 4.80 -4.63 -20.87
CA ASP A 172 6.12 -4.68 -20.23
C ASP A 172 7.16 -3.88 -21.01
N GLN A 173 7.19 -4.06 -22.34
CA GLN A 173 8.09 -3.30 -23.22
C GLN A 173 7.82 -1.79 -23.13
N ALA A 174 6.56 -1.38 -23.24
CA ALA A 174 6.19 0.04 -23.19
C ALA A 174 6.55 0.68 -21.83
N LEU A 175 6.32 -0.03 -20.73
CA LEU A 175 6.75 0.43 -19.39
C LEU A 175 8.27 0.56 -19.27
N GLY A 176 9.02 -0.38 -19.87
CA GLY A 176 10.49 -0.30 -19.90
C GLY A 176 11.00 0.90 -20.70
N GLU A 177 10.33 1.26 -21.78
CA GLU A 177 10.64 2.46 -22.58
C GLU A 177 10.33 3.74 -21.80
N LEU A 178 9.12 3.84 -21.19
CA LEU A 178 8.73 4.99 -20.36
C LEU A 178 9.65 5.21 -19.17
N LYS A 179 10.17 4.15 -18.57
CA LYS A 179 11.17 4.24 -17.49
C LYS A 179 12.49 4.80 -18.00
N LYS A 180 13.01 4.30 -19.13
CA LYS A 180 14.24 4.79 -19.76
C LYS A 180 14.14 6.28 -20.15
N GLU A 181 12.96 6.72 -20.57
CA GLU A 181 12.66 8.12 -20.91
C GLU A 181 12.48 9.00 -19.65
N GLY A 182 12.46 8.43 -18.44
CA GLY A 182 12.23 9.14 -17.20
C GLY A 182 10.78 9.57 -16.96
N LYS A 183 9.83 9.08 -17.77
CA LYS A 183 8.41 9.48 -17.66
C LYS A 183 7.75 9.02 -16.37
N ILE A 184 8.08 7.83 -15.89
CA ILE A 184 7.56 7.33 -14.59
C ILE A 184 8.04 8.25 -13.47
N ALA A 185 9.36 8.54 -13.41
CA ALA A 185 9.95 9.43 -12.44
C ALA A 185 9.36 10.85 -12.46
N GLU A 186 9.11 11.40 -13.67
CA GLU A 186 8.45 12.70 -13.85
C GLU A 186 7.03 12.71 -13.23
N LEU A 187 6.26 11.65 -13.50
CA LEU A 187 4.91 11.52 -12.96
C LEU A 187 4.89 11.33 -11.45
N GLU A 188 5.81 10.52 -10.90
CA GLU A 188 5.94 10.33 -9.46
C GLU A 188 6.25 11.66 -8.76
N LYS A 189 7.25 12.41 -9.24
CA LYS A 189 7.56 13.75 -8.70
C LYS A 189 6.38 14.71 -8.79
N LYS A 190 5.66 14.69 -9.91
CA LYS A 190 4.51 15.58 -10.13
C LYS A 190 3.36 15.30 -9.15
N TYR A 191 3.05 14.03 -8.89
CA TYR A 191 1.85 13.65 -8.14
C TYR A 191 2.12 13.28 -6.67
N PHE A 192 3.35 12.86 -6.35
CA PHE A 192 3.75 12.45 -5.00
C PHE A 192 4.82 13.36 -4.38
N GLY A 193 5.39 14.29 -5.16
CA GLY A 193 6.43 15.21 -4.69
C GLY A 193 7.84 14.61 -4.70
N GLU A 194 7.98 13.32 -4.93
CA GLU A 194 9.26 12.59 -4.97
C GLU A 194 9.19 11.41 -5.93
N GLU A 195 10.35 10.85 -6.25
CA GLU A 195 10.51 9.66 -7.10
C GLU A 195 10.45 8.41 -6.22
N LEU A 196 9.28 7.78 -6.15
CA LEU A 196 9.02 6.64 -5.27
C LEU A 196 9.78 5.37 -5.67
N ASP A 197 10.03 5.17 -6.97
CA ASP A 197 10.82 4.03 -7.48
C ASP A 197 12.24 3.99 -6.86
N LEU A 198 12.85 5.15 -6.56
CA LEU A 198 14.16 5.21 -5.88
C LEU A 198 14.14 4.70 -4.44
N LEU A 199 12.96 4.56 -3.83
CA LEU A 199 12.82 4.03 -2.48
C LEU A 199 12.81 2.51 -2.47
N LEU A 200 12.59 1.85 -3.61
CA LEU A 200 12.61 0.39 -3.74
C LEU A 200 14.00 -0.20 -3.49
N ASP A 201 15.05 0.53 -3.83
CA ASP A 201 16.46 0.10 -3.75
C ASP A 201 17.09 0.37 -2.36
N LYS A 202 16.36 1.01 -1.45
CA LYS A 202 16.87 1.44 -0.13
C LYS A 202 16.46 0.54 1.03
N GLN A 203 15.98 -0.68 0.73
CA GLN A 203 15.43 -1.61 1.74
C GLN A 203 16.42 -2.69 2.13
#